data_a695f15c3e752f002bfa068c8d8505d4
#
_entry.id   a695f15c3e752f002bfa068c8d8505d4
#
_cell.length_a   1.000
_cell.length_b   1.000
_cell.length_c   1.000
_cell.angle_alpha   90.00
_cell.angle_beta   90.00
_cell.angle_gamma   90.00
#
_symmetry.space_group_name_H-M   'P 1'
#
loop_
_entity.id
_entity.type
_entity.pdbx_description
1 polymer ?
#
loop_
_entity_poly.entity_id
_entity_poly.type
_entity_poly.pdbx_seq_one_letter_code
_entity_poly.pdbx_strand_id
1 'polypeptide(L)'
;MILALNIGNSNITFGGYTTDGKLVFSSRLFADTALSSDELLYKIVNMLALYGAEPQQITAVIFSSVVPALTPRLREALRKMCECQIMEVGPGLKSGVR
;
A
#
# COMPACT_ATOMS: atom_id res chain seq x y z
N MET A 1 9.27 -7.99 -5.05
CA MET A 1 8.97 -7.44 -3.71
C MET A 1 7.46 -7.38 -3.52
N ILE A 2 7.02 -7.69 -2.34
CA ILE A 2 5.61 -7.60 -1.97
C ILE A 2 5.45 -6.37 -1.09
N LEU A 3 4.48 -5.54 -1.42
CA LEU A 3 4.19 -4.34 -0.64
C LEU A 3 2.90 -4.56 0.14
N ALA A 4 2.97 -4.40 1.45
CA ALA A 4 1.81 -4.55 2.33
C ALA A 4 1.48 -3.19 2.93
N LEU A 5 0.19 -2.83 2.90
CA LEU A 5 -0.27 -1.56 3.43
C LEU A 5 -1.41 -1.77 4.41
N ASN A 6 -1.44 -0.93 5.42
CA ASN A 6 -2.56 -0.89 6.34
C ASN A 6 -2.98 0.57 6.51
N ILE A 7 -4.21 0.89 6.12
CA ILE A 7 -4.71 2.26 6.17
C ILE A 7 -5.55 2.42 7.43
N GLY A 8 -4.99 3.11 8.40
CA GLY A 8 -5.69 3.46 9.63
C GLY A 8 -6.15 4.90 9.60
N ASN A 9 -6.80 5.31 10.68
CA ASN A 9 -7.37 6.66 10.74
C ASN A 9 -6.31 7.76 10.81
N SER A 10 -5.13 7.44 11.34
CA SER A 10 -4.06 8.42 11.48
C SER A 10 -2.93 8.19 10.50
N ASN A 11 -2.65 6.94 10.16
CA ASN A 11 -1.47 6.60 9.37
C ASN A 11 -1.76 5.51 8.37
N ILE A 12 -1.03 5.57 7.27
CA ILE A 12 -0.92 4.45 6.34
C ILE A 12 0.44 3.83 6.60
N THR A 13 0.46 2.58 7.05
CA THR A 13 1.72 1.89 7.31
C THR A 13 2.07 1.00 6.13
N PHE A 14 3.36 0.92 5.83
CA PHE A 14 3.88 0.18 4.69
C PHE A 14 4.92 -0.82 5.15
N GLY A 15 4.89 -1.99 4.56
CA GLY A 15 5.96 -2.97 4.73
C GLY A 15 6.36 -3.51 3.38
N GLY A 16 7.65 -3.46 3.07
CA GLY A 16 8.18 -4.09 1.88
C GLY A 16 8.82 -5.42 2.24
N TYR A 17 8.45 -6.48 1.52
CA TYR A 17 8.90 -7.84 1.83
C TYR A 17 9.49 -8.50 0.60
N THR A 18 10.49 -9.36 0.83
CA THR A 18 10.96 -10.23 -0.24
C THR A 18 9.91 -11.31 -0.50
N THR A 19 10.06 -12.02 -1.62
CA THR A 19 9.09 -13.05 -1.97
C THR A 19 9.10 -14.21 -0.98
N ASP A 20 10.18 -14.39 -0.22
CA ASP A 20 10.24 -15.41 0.82
C ASP A 20 9.85 -14.87 2.20
N GLY A 21 9.30 -13.66 2.27
CA GLY A 21 8.67 -13.16 3.47
C GLY A 21 9.55 -12.34 4.41
N LYS A 22 10.75 -11.99 4.00
CA LYS A 22 11.63 -11.19 4.84
C LYS A 22 11.30 -9.71 4.70
N LEU A 23 11.24 -9.02 5.82
CA LEU A 23 11.00 -7.57 5.83
C LEU A 23 12.21 -6.82 5.31
N VAL A 24 12.00 -6.01 4.28
CA VAL A 24 13.05 -5.18 3.70
C VAL A 24 13.03 -3.78 4.28
N PHE A 25 11.84 -3.20 4.41
CA PHE A 25 11.68 -1.88 5.02
C PHE A 25 10.28 -1.74 5.58
N SER A 26 10.12 -0.80 6.51
CA SER A 26 8.80 -0.38 6.96
C SER A 26 8.78 1.14 7.01
N SER A 27 7.60 1.71 6.80
CA SER A 27 7.44 3.14 6.78
C SER A 27 5.98 3.49 7.04
N ARG A 28 5.69 4.78 7.17
CA ARG A 28 4.31 5.23 7.28
C ARG A 28 4.17 6.65 6.77
N LEU A 29 2.97 6.94 6.31
CA LEU A 29 2.59 8.27 5.88
C LEU A 29 1.36 8.69 6.67
N PHE A 30 1.16 10.00 6.78
CA PHE A 30 -0.06 10.50 7.38
C PHE A 30 -1.27 10.14 6.49
N ALA A 31 -2.36 9.68 7.12
CA ALA A 31 -3.57 9.31 6.39
C ALA A 31 -4.40 10.56 6.13
N ASP A 32 -4.04 11.29 5.08
CA ASP A 32 -4.67 12.56 4.72
C ASP A 32 -5.81 12.29 3.75
N THR A 33 -7.04 12.44 4.22
CA THR A 33 -8.22 12.17 3.41
C THR A 33 -8.45 13.20 2.31
N ALA A 34 -7.71 14.30 2.31
CA ALA A 34 -7.81 15.33 1.28
C ALA A 34 -6.97 15.02 0.04
N LEU A 35 -6.10 14.02 0.10
CA LEU A 35 -5.23 13.72 -1.02
C LEU A 35 -5.97 13.04 -2.16
N SER A 36 -5.67 13.45 -3.38
CA SER A 36 -6.16 12.76 -4.57
C SER A 36 -5.37 11.47 -4.78
N SER A 37 -5.85 10.64 -5.71
CA SER A 37 -5.12 9.42 -6.04
C SER A 37 -3.72 9.72 -6.58
N ASP A 38 -3.59 10.78 -7.37
CA ASP A 38 -2.28 11.16 -7.91
C ASP A 38 -1.33 11.63 -6.82
N GLU A 39 -1.85 12.39 -5.85
CA GLU A 39 -1.02 12.81 -4.73
C GLU A 39 -0.58 11.65 -3.87
N LEU A 40 -1.48 10.69 -3.65
CA LEU A 40 -1.11 9.46 -2.93
C LEU A 40 -0.03 8.69 -3.68
N LEU A 41 -0.19 8.58 -5.00
CA LEU A 41 0.80 7.89 -5.84
C LEU A 41 2.16 8.55 -5.71
N TYR A 42 2.19 9.88 -5.79
CA TYR A 42 3.43 10.63 -5.69
C TYR A 42 4.14 10.35 -4.35
N LYS A 43 3.37 10.40 -3.27
CA LYS A 43 3.93 10.15 -1.94
C LYS A 43 4.44 8.72 -1.79
N ILE A 44 3.70 7.75 -2.31
CA ILE A 44 4.10 6.35 -2.21
C ILE A 44 5.39 6.10 -2.99
N VAL A 45 5.47 6.62 -4.22
CA VAL A 45 6.66 6.43 -5.05
C VAL A 45 7.88 7.08 -4.39
N ASN A 46 7.71 8.28 -3.85
CA ASN A 46 8.80 8.95 -3.16
C ASN A 46 9.23 8.21 -1.89
N MET A 47 8.28 7.66 -1.17
CA MET A 47 8.59 6.86 0.02
C MET A 47 9.39 5.62 -0.37
N LEU A 48 8.99 4.94 -1.44
CA LEU A 48 9.75 3.77 -1.91
C LEU A 48 11.17 4.16 -2.26
N ALA A 49 11.35 5.31 -2.91
CA ALA A 49 12.67 5.77 -3.32
C ALA A 49 13.59 6.01 -2.11
N LEU A 50 13.03 6.42 -0.97
CA LEU A 50 13.81 6.62 0.24
C LEU A 50 14.50 5.33 0.69
N TYR A 51 13.90 4.19 0.36
CA TYR A 51 14.42 2.89 0.77
C TYR A 51 15.06 2.14 -0.39
N GLY A 52 15.34 2.85 -1.49
CA GLY A 52 15.99 2.24 -2.64
C GLY A 52 15.10 1.33 -3.45
N ALA A 53 13.78 1.46 -3.32
CA ALA A 53 12.84 0.61 -4.03
C ALA A 53 12.19 1.37 -5.18
N GLU A 54 11.83 0.62 -6.22
CA GLU A 54 11.16 1.18 -7.39
C GLU A 54 9.85 0.45 -7.64
N PRO A 55 8.86 1.13 -8.23
CA PRO A 55 7.57 0.48 -8.47
C PRO A 55 7.66 -0.79 -9.29
N GLN A 56 8.58 -0.88 -10.25
CA GLN A 56 8.69 -2.07 -11.07
C GLN A 56 9.23 -3.28 -10.32
N GLN A 57 9.77 -3.10 -9.14
CA GLN A 57 10.21 -4.21 -8.30
C GLN A 57 9.05 -4.86 -7.55
N ILE A 58 7.89 -4.22 -7.53
CA ILE A 58 6.74 -4.71 -6.78
C ILE A 58 5.99 -5.72 -7.62
N THR A 59 5.85 -6.94 -7.12
CA THR A 59 5.18 -8.03 -7.82
C THR A 59 3.77 -8.27 -7.29
N ALA A 60 3.46 -7.80 -6.09
CA ALA A 60 2.13 -7.90 -5.53
C ALA A 60 1.95 -6.84 -4.45
N VAL A 61 0.71 -6.42 -4.27
CA VAL A 61 0.34 -5.47 -3.21
C VAL A 61 -0.82 -6.07 -2.45
N ILE A 62 -0.72 -6.04 -1.12
CA ILE A 62 -1.80 -6.46 -0.24
C ILE A 62 -2.12 -5.29 0.67
N PHE A 63 -3.38 -4.90 0.77
CA PHE A 63 -3.72 -3.80 1.66
C PHE A 63 -5.06 -4.02 2.36
N SER A 64 -5.18 -3.40 3.52
CA SER A 64 -6.44 -3.32 4.25
C SER A 64 -6.69 -1.87 4.64
N SER A 65 -7.96 -1.50 4.79
CA SER A 65 -8.30 -0.13 5.10
C SER A 65 -9.53 -0.09 6.00
N VAL A 66 -9.47 0.79 7.01
CA VAL A 66 -10.64 1.14 7.81
C VAL A 66 -11.09 2.58 7.52
N VAL A 67 -10.59 3.17 6.43
CA VAL A 67 -10.89 4.55 6.06
C VAL A 67 -11.55 4.56 4.68
N PRO A 68 -12.89 4.49 4.62
CA PRO A 68 -13.58 4.39 3.31
C PRO A 68 -13.28 5.54 2.38
N ALA A 69 -12.98 6.73 2.92
CA ALA A 69 -12.69 7.88 2.08
C ALA A 69 -11.39 7.73 1.30
N LEU A 70 -10.44 6.95 1.81
CA LEU A 70 -9.15 6.76 1.15
C LEU A 70 -9.09 5.51 0.28
N THR A 71 -9.91 4.51 0.57
CA THR A 71 -9.77 3.22 -0.09
C THR A 71 -9.83 3.29 -1.62
N PRO A 72 -10.83 3.95 -2.23
CA PRO A 72 -10.86 3.99 -3.70
C PRO A 72 -9.69 4.75 -4.30
N ARG A 73 -9.27 5.83 -3.64
CA ARG A 73 -8.16 6.63 -4.14
C ARG A 73 -6.85 5.88 -4.06
N LEU A 74 -6.67 5.15 -2.96
CA LEU A 74 -5.48 4.33 -2.80
C LEU A 74 -5.44 3.21 -3.83
N ARG A 75 -6.59 2.57 -4.05
CA ARG A 75 -6.67 1.48 -5.05
C ARG A 75 -6.28 2.00 -6.42
N GLU A 76 -6.76 3.18 -6.78
CA GLU A 76 -6.44 3.78 -8.06
C GLU A 76 -4.95 4.13 -8.14
N ALA A 77 -4.39 4.69 -7.07
CA ALA A 77 -2.98 5.03 -7.02
C ALA A 77 -2.11 3.78 -7.21
N LEU A 78 -2.47 2.70 -6.54
CA LEU A 78 -1.70 1.46 -6.65
C LEU A 78 -1.76 0.88 -8.06
N ARG A 79 -2.91 0.98 -8.71
CA ARG A 79 -3.05 0.50 -10.08
C ARG A 79 -2.19 1.28 -11.05
N LYS A 80 -2.07 2.59 -10.83
CA LYS A 80 -1.21 3.42 -11.65
C LYS A 80 0.26 3.16 -11.39
N MET A 81 0.59 2.75 -10.18
CA MET A 81 1.97 2.57 -9.77
C MET A 81 2.58 1.32 -10.39
N CYS A 82 1.86 0.22 -10.40
CA CYS A 82 2.41 -1.03 -10.87
C CYS A 82 1.35 -1.87 -11.58
N GLU A 83 1.82 -2.72 -12.49
CA GLU A 83 0.95 -3.68 -13.17
C GLU A 83 1.11 -5.02 -12.48
N CYS A 84 0.75 -5.07 -11.22
CA CYS A 84 0.92 -6.23 -10.40
C CYS A 84 -0.42 -6.62 -9.78
N GLN A 85 -0.44 -7.74 -9.11
CA GLN A 85 -1.64 -8.18 -8.42
C GLN A 85 -1.87 -7.32 -7.19
N ILE A 86 -3.07 -6.78 -7.08
CA ILE A 86 -3.45 -5.95 -5.94
C ILE A 86 -4.60 -6.65 -5.23
N MET A 87 -4.39 -6.97 -3.95
CA MET A 87 -5.40 -7.65 -3.15
C MET A 87 -5.81 -6.77 -1.98
N GLU A 88 -7.11 -6.61 -1.82
CA GLU A 88 -7.66 -5.89 -0.69
C GLU A 88 -8.22 -6.88 0.32
N VAL A 89 -7.80 -6.75 1.57
CA VAL A 89 -8.29 -7.58 2.66
C VAL A 89 -9.20 -6.73 3.52
N GLY A 90 -10.48 -7.02 3.54
CA GLY A 90 -11.44 -6.26 4.33
C GLY A 90 -11.37 -6.65 5.79
N PRO A 91 -11.74 -5.72 6.67
CA PRO A 91 -11.70 -6.02 8.10
C PRO A 91 -12.64 -7.15 8.50
N GLY A 92 -13.69 -7.38 7.74
CA GLY A 92 -14.59 -8.49 8.03
C GLY A 92 -14.25 -9.79 7.37
N LEU A 93 -13.19 -9.83 6.57
CA LEU A 93 -12.78 -11.03 5.88
C LEU A 93 -12.13 -11.98 6.82
N LYS A 94 -12.64 -13.11 6.81
CA LYS A 94 -11.96 -14.11 7.51
C LYS A 94 -11.34 -15.03 6.58
N SER A 95 -11.34 -14.81 5.93
CA SER A 95 -10.95 -15.54 5.27
C SER A 95 -10.03 -15.71 4.88
N GLY A 96 -10.10 -15.45 4.98
CA GLY A 96 -9.44 -15.58 4.74
C GLY A 96 -8.82 -16.01 5.26
N VAL A 97 -9.08 -15.87 5.80
CA VAL A 97 -8.88 -16.12 6.10
C VAL A 97 -8.61 -16.50 6.47
N ARG A 98 -8.74 -16.60 6.51
CA ARG A 98 -8.77 -16.94 6.90
C ARG A 98 -8.51 -17.28 6.79
#